data_ac4b07dcc647330712c7999e6f71fcda
#
_entry.id   ac4b07dcc647330712c7999e6f71fcda
#
_cell.length_a   1.000
_cell.length_b   1.000
_cell.length_c   1.000
_cell.angle_alpha   90.00
_cell.angle_beta   90.00
_cell.angle_gamma   90.00
#
_symmetry.space_group_name_H-M   'P 1'
#
loop_
_entity.id
_entity.type
_entity.pdbx_description
1 polymer ?
#
loop_
_entity_poly.entity_id
_entity_poly.type
_entity_poly.pdbx_seq_one_letter_code
_entity_poly.pdbx_strand_id
1 'polypeptide(L)'
;MLLSLALTASLSFGCLPSPEARPLRGGLHQRFVTPNGPVHAWCPERVEPELLVVYVHGYFDSVDDAFRDHGLVEQFRASGVRALFVLIDGPKGPREQVAWTRYAPLAAELERTLGRKVPERVMAMGHSGGNRTLREWTKERLVTDLVLLDAFYGDPSPWTAFLSSVPAGRVQLVGALTFKKAEAWRRSLPASSARRVEQLTANTDHMGVITDAVWIPRLVKERATEVSSTDGT
;
A
#
# COMPACT_ATOMS: atom_id res chain seq x y z
N MET A 1 -24.91 -11.93 -50.27
CA MET A 1 -23.78 -11.43 -49.51
C MET A 1 -24.25 -11.19 -48.07
N LEU A 2 -23.97 -12.08 -47.17
CA LEU A 2 -24.26 -11.95 -45.71
C LEU A 2 -23.02 -11.40 -45.03
N LEU A 3 -23.06 -10.14 -44.61
CA LEU A 3 -22.04 -9.57 -43.73
C LEU A 3 -22.16 -10.20 -42.35
N SER A 4 -21.21 -11.02 -41.98
CA SER A 4 -21.06 -11.53 -40.61
C SER A 4 -20.41 -10.40 -39.77
N LEU A 5 -21.20 -9.70 -38.97
CA LEU A 5 -20.67 -8.83 -37.91
C LEU A 5 -20.08 -9.73 -36.83
N ALA A 6 -18.76 -9.84 -36.82
CA ALA A 6 -18.04 -10.40 -35.69
C ALA A 6 -18.14 -9.40 -34.52
N LEU A 7 -19.05 -9.69 -33.59
CA LEU A 7 -19.14 -8.99 -32.31
C LEU A 7 -17.92 -9.37 -31.49
N THR A 8 -16.84 -8.59 -31.56
CA THR A 8 -15.71 -8.70 -30.63
C THR A 8 -16.22 -8.23 -29.26
N ALA A 9 -16.67 -9.21 -28.46
CA ALA A 9 -16.89 -8.99 -27.05
C ALA A 9 -15.54 -8.57 -26.45
N SER A 10 -15.36 -7.29 -26.17
CA SER A 10 -14.32 -6.82 -25.26
C SER A 10 -14.56 -7.50 -23.93
N LEU A 11 -13.91 -8.62 -23.71
CA LEU A 11 -13.77 -9.19 -22.39
C LEU A 11 -13.06 -8.13 -21.55
N SER A 12 -13.85 -7.39 -20.78
CA SER A 12 -13.33 -6.54 -19.71
C SER A 12 -12.61 -7.46 -18.73
N PHE A 13 -11.36 -7.72 -19.02
CA PHE A 13 -10.47 -8.42 -18.11
C PHE A 13 -10.39 -7.52 -16.88
N GLY A 14 -10.70 -8.09 -15.70
CA GLY A 14 -10.56 -7.40 -14.43
C GLY A 14 -9.14 -6.88 -14.22
N CYS A 15 -8.90 -6.34 -13.06
CA CYS A 15 -7.67 -5.66 -12.65
C CYS A 15 -6.35 -6.45 -12.86
N LEU A 16 -6.39 -7.77 -13.02
CA LEU A 16 -5.23 -8.60 -13.40
C LEU A 16 -5.53 -9.39 -14.69
N PRO A 17 -5.25 -8.82 -15.85
CA PRO A 17 -5.55 -9.49 -17.15
C PRO A 17 -4.58 -10.60 -17.51
N SER A 18 -3.58 -10.90 -16.67
CA SER A 18 -2.58 -11.91 -16.92
C SER A 18 -3.16 -13.33 -16.89
N PRO A 19 -2.78 -14.23 -17.81
CA PRO A 19 -3.14 -15.65 -17.76
C PRO A 19 -2.56 -16.38 -16.54
N GLU A 20 -1.59 -15.79 -15.88
CA GLU A 20 -0.98 -16.32 -14.64
C GLU A 20 -1.79 -15.96 -13.37
N ALA A 21 -2.72 -15.01 -13.48
CA ALA A 21 -3.59 -14.66 -12.35
C ALA A 21 -4.52 -15.81 -12.01
N ARG A 22 -4.69 -16.05 -10.71
CA ARG A 22 -5.54 -17.14 -10.17
C ARG A 22 -6.61 -16.58 -9.26
N PRO A 23 -7.82 -17.15 -9.27
CA PRO A 23 -8.84 -16.77 -8.31
C PRO A 23 -8.36 -16.99 -6.87
N LEU A 24 -8.55 -15.98 -6.03
CA LEU A 24 -8.23 -16.04 -4.61
C LEU A 24 -9.18 -15.12 -3.81
N ARG A 25 -9.97 -15.69 -2.90
CA ARG A 25 -10.80 -14.94 -1.93
C ARG A 25 -11.72 -13.86 -2.54
N GLY A 26 -12.34 -14.14 -3.70
CA GLY A 26 -13.23 -13.21 -4.39
C GLY A 26 -12.50 -12.11 -5.16
N GLY A 27 -11.26 -12.35 -5.48
CA GLY A 27 -10.42 -11.54 -6.34
C GLY A 27 -9.52 -12.40 -7.20
N LEU A 28 -8.64 -11.74 -7.92
CA LEU A 28 -7.56 -12.34 -8.68
C LEU A 28 -6.22 -12.05 -7.99
N HIS A 29 -5.37 -13.05 -7.93
CA HIS A 29 -4.03 -12.97 -7.38
C HIS A 29 -3.00 -13.42 -8.41
N GLN A 30 -1.89 -12.70 -8.47
CA GLN A 30 -0.71 -13.07 -9.23
C GLN A 30 0.54 -12.85 -8.38
N ARG A 31 1.40 -13.87 -8.33
CA ARG A 31 2.76 -13.77 -7.80
C ARG A 31 3.74 -13.74 -8.96
N PHE A 32 4.68 -12.81 -8.94
CA PHE A 32 5.76 -12.76 -9.93
C PHE A 32 7.07 -12.35 -9.28
N VAL A 33 8.19 -12.58 -9.96
CA VAL A 33 9.54 -12.28 -9.45
C VAL A 33 10.13 -11.15 -10.28
N THR A 34 10.72 -10.19 -9.57
CA THR A 34 11.43 -9.05 -10.15
C THR A 34 12.91 -9.08 -9.74
N PRO A 35 13.76 -8.23 -10.34
CA PRO A 35 15.15 -8.08 -9.86
C PRO A 35 15.26 -7.65 -8.39
N ASN A 36 14.21 -7.03 -7.84
CA ASN A 36 14.14 -6.54 -6.46
C ASN A 36 13.39 -7.49 -5.50
N GLY A 37 13.13 -8.72 -5.93
CA GLY A 37 12.45 -9.74 -5.15
C GLY A 37 11.04 -10.08 -5.66
N PRO A 38 10.36 -11.00 -4.98
CA PRO A 38 9.00 -11.40 -5.31
C PRO A 38 7.99 -10.30 -5.00
N VAL A 39 6.91 -10.30 -5.76
CA VAL A 39 5.79 -9.38 -5.63
C VAL A 39 4.49 -10.18 -5.69
N HIS A 40 3.57 -9.89 -4.79
CA HIS A 40 2.19 -10.36 -4.87
C HIS A 40 1.29 -9.19 -5.28
N ALA A 41 0.44 -9.41 -6.28
CA ALA A 41 -0.63 -8.49 -6.67
C ALA A 41 -1.98 -9.19 -6.47
N TRP A 42 -2.92 -8.50 -5.84
CA TRP A 42 -4.29 -8.97 -5.66
C TRP A 42 -5.27 -7.82 -5.90
N CYS A 43 -6.39 -8.11 -6.53
CA CYS A 43 -7.49 -7.18 -6.63
C CYS A 43 -8.85 -7.86 -6.71
N PRO A 44 -9.96 -7.18 -6.32
CA PRO A 44 -11.30 -7.69 -6.47
C PRO A 44 -11.60 -8.04 -7.94
N GLU A 45 -12.40 -9.08 -8.19
CA GLU A 45 -12.83 -9.43 -9.52
C GLU A 45 -13.66 -8.33 -10.16
N ARG A 46 -13.50 -8.16 -11.49
CA ARG A 46 -14.31 -7.27 -12.34
C ARG A 46 -14.33 -5.81 -11.88
N VAL A 47 -13.26 -5.38 -11.23
CA VAL A 47 -13.11 -4.01 -10.74
C VAL A 47 -11.98 -3.31 -11.48
N GLU A 48 -12.24 -2.09 -11.93
CA GLU A 48 -11.17 -1.17 -12.35
C GLU A 48 -10.65 -0.47 -11.08
N PRO A 49 -9.38 -0.65 -10.71
CA PRO A 49 -8.86 -0.08 -9.47
C PRO A 49 -8.60 1.41 -9.61
N GLU A 50 -9.00 2.18 -8.62
CA GLU A 50 -8.82 3.63 -8.51
C GLU A 50 -7.67 3.99 -7.55
N LEU A 51 -7.19 3.02 -6.79
CA LEU A 51 -6.14 3.17 -5.79
C LEU A 51 -5.14 2.02 -5.94
N LEU A 52 -3.86 2.33 -5.85
CA LEU A 52 -2.81 1.35 -5.60
C LEU A 52 -2.45 1.37 -4.11
N VAL A 53 -2.57 0.23 -3.45
CA VAL A 53 -2.12 0.04 -2.07
C VAL A 53 -0.89 -0.87 -2.10
N VAL A 54 0.25 -0.35 -1.64
CA VAL A 54 1.49 -1.14 -1.52
C VAL A 54 1.77 -1.43 -0.06
N TYR A 55 1.92 -2.71 0.28
CA TYR A 55 2.28 -3.15 1.62
C TYR A 55 3.73 -3.66 1.65
N VAL A 56 4.49 -3.24 2.67
CA VAL A 56 5.87 -3.65 2.93
C VAL A 56 5.94 -4.33 4.29
N HIS A 57 6.42 -5.57 4.33
CA HIS A 57 6.53 -6.36 5.57
C HIS A 57 7.63 -5.85 6.52
N GLY A 58 7.61 -6.32 7.75
CA GLY A 58 8.60 -6.02 8.79
C GLY A 58 9.87 -6.88 8.72
N TYR A 59 10.78 -6.69 9.70
CA TYR A 59 11.96 -7.54 9.82
C TYR A 59 11.59 -8.98 10.17
N PHE A 60 12.47 -9.92 9.84
CA PHE A 60 12.38 -11.36 10.09
C PHE A 60 11.22 -12.04 9.36
N ASP A 61 10.74 -11.42 8.32
CA ASP A 61 9.65 -11.90 7.48
C ASP A 61 10.10 -11.90 6.02
N SER A 62 9.27 -12.45 5.14
CA SER A 62 9.36 -12.34 3.69
C SER A 62 8.01 -11.93 3.13
N VAL A 63 7.98 -11.44 1.90
CA VAL A 63 6.71 -11.09 1.26
C VAL A 63 5.80 -12.31 1.10
N ASP A 64 6.36 -13.50 0.86
CA ASP A 64 5.60 -14.75 0.74
C ASP A 64 5.01 -15.19 2.09
N ASP A 65 5.76 -15.04 3.19
CA ASP A 65 5.29 -15.36 4.54
C ASP A 65 4.23 -14.33 4.99
N ALA A 66 4.49 -13.04 4.83
CA ALA A 66 3.51 -12.00 5.13
C ALA A 66 2.19 -12.19 4.36
N PHE A 67 2.27 -12.55 3.07
CA PHE A 67 1.10 -12.83 2.25
C PHE A 67 0.29 -14.01 2.80
N ARG A 68 0.96 -15.09 3.20
CA ARG A 68 0.35 -16.31 3.69
C ARG A 68 -0.21 -16.18 5.11
N ASP A 69 0.56 -15.55 6.02
CA ASP A 69 0.36 -15.71 7.47
C ASP A 69 -0.36 -14.51 8.11
N HIS A 70 -0.35 -13.31 7.47
CA HIS A 70 -0.96 -12.12 8.07
C HIS A 70 -2.42 -11.86 7.64
N GLY A 71 -3.03 -12.77 6.87
CA GLY A 71 -4.42 -12.61 6.41
C GLY A 71 -4.66 -11.34 5.57
N LEU A 72 -3.63 -10.85 4.86
CA LEU A 72 -3.68 -9.55 4.18
C LEU A 72 -4.74 -9.50 3.09
N VAL A 73 -4.95 -10.59 2.35
CA VAL A 73 -5.98 -10.62 1.30
C VAL A 73 -7.39 -10.48 1.90
N GLU A 74 -7.65 -11.15 3.02
CA GLU A 74 -8.91 -11.04 3.75
C GLU A 74 -9.13 -9.61 4.24
N GLN A 75 -8.09 -8.97 4.74
CA GLN A 75 -8.12 -7.58 5.21
C GLN A 75 -8.36 -6.60 4.06
N PHE A 76 -7.68 -6.76 2.93
CA PHE A 76 -7.92 -5.93 1.74
C PHE A 76 -9.34 -6.10 1.22
N ARG A 77 -9.84 -7.33 1.16
CA ARG A 77 -11.23 -7.61 0.80
C ARG A 77 -12.21 -6.96 1.76
N ALA A 78 -11.94 -7.02 3.07
CA ALA A 78 -12.80 -6.42 4.09
C ALA A 78 -12.87 -4.89 4.00
N SER A 79 -11.88 -4.23 3.40
CA SER A 79 -11.94 -2.78 3.13
C SER A 79 -13.07 -2.41 2.17
N GLY A 80 -13.48 -3.31 1.28
CA GLY A 80 -14.48 -3.07 0.24
C GLY A 80 -14.04 -2.08 -0.83
N VAL A 81 -12.76 -1.73 -0.89
CA VAL A 81 -12.23 -0.68 -1.77
C VAL A 81 -11.85 -1.26 -3.13
N ARG A 82 -12.12 -0.48 -4.18
CA ARG A 82 -11.69 -0.75 -5.56
C ARG A 82 -10.21 -0.43 -5.71
N ALA A 83 -9.34 -1.32 -5.23
CA ALA A 83 -7.91 -1.10 -5.25
C ALA A 83 -7.15 -2.29 -5.85
N LEU A 84 -5.99 -1.99 -6.43
CA LEU A 84 -4.93 -2.94 -6.68
C LEU A 84 -4.06 -3.01 -5.42
N PHE A 85 -4.00 -4.16 -4.78
CA PHE A 85 -3.18 -4.41 -3.60
C PHE A 85 -1.90 -5.14 -4.00
N VAL A 86 -0.78 -4.59 -3.58
CA VAL A 86 0.55 -5.09 -3.94
C VAL A 86 1.37 -5.28 -2.67
N LEU A 87 1.98 -6.45 -2.52
CA LEU A 87 2.94 -6.73 -1.47
C LEU A 87 4.33 -6.86 -2.08
N ILE A 88 5.31 -6.24 -1.45
CA ILE A 88 6.71 -6.26 -1.87
C ILE A 88 7.63 -6.65 -0.72
N ASP A 89 8.81 -7.18 -1.06
CA ASP A 89 9.84 -7.44 -0.07
C ASP A 89 10.32 -6.13 0.57
N GLY A 90 10.32 -6.13 1.90
CA GLY A 90 11.03 -5.19 2.74
C GLY A 90 12.41 -5.75 3.13
N PRO A 91 13.26 -4.97 3.80
CA PRO A 91 14.48 -5.50 4.39
C PRO A 91 14.14 -6.51 5.49
N LYS A 92 14.77 -7.70 5.46
CA LYS A 92 14.54 -8.79 6.43
C LYS A 92 15.27 -8.59 7.75
N GLY A 93 16.10 -7.56 7.82
CA GLY A 93 16.84 -7.23 9.02
C GLY A 93 17.44 -5.82 9.01
N PRO A 94 17.91 -5.33 10.17
CA PRO A 94 18.36 -3.94 10.32
C PRO A 94 19.59 -3.59 9.47
N ARG A 95 20.37 -4.58 9.05
CA ARG A 95 21.60 -4.39 8.24
C ARG A 95 21.39 -4.68 6.76
N GLU A 96 20.24 -5.21 6.38
CA GLU A 96 19.94 -5.53 4.97
C GLU A 96 19.63 -4.26 4.18
N GLN A 97 19.96 -4.23 2.92
CA GLN A 97 19.65 -3.10 2.04
C GLN A 97 18.17 -3.09 1.68
N VAL A 98 17.63 -1.90 1.47
CA VAL A 98 16.28 -1.72 0.94
C VAL A 98 16.30 -2.06 -0.55
N ALA A 99 15.54 -3.06 -0.96
CA ALA A 99 15.47 -3.50 -2.37
C ALA A 99 14.73 -2.47 -3.24
N TRP A 100 13.65 -1.92 -2.73
CA TRP A 100 12.80 -0.94 -3.41
C TRP A 100 13.09 0.48 -2.91
N THR A 101 14.25 1.04 -3.27
CA THR A 101 14.64 2.41 -2.85
C THR A 101 13.82 3.51 -3.53
N ARG A 102 13.06 3.18 -4.59
CA ARG A 102 12.19 4.10 -5.31
C ARG A 102 10.87 3.42 -5.68
N TYR A 103 9.79 4.21 -5.71
CA TYR A 103 8.47 3.74 -6.16
C TYR A 103 8.39 3.55 -7.68
N ALA A 104 8.98 4.45 -8.47
CA ALA A 104 8.86 4.43 -9.93
C ALA A 104 9.29 3.10 -10.60
N PRO A 105 10.39 2.43 -10.19
CA PRO A 105 10.71 1.09 -10.70
C PRO A 105 9.65 0.05 -10.38
N LEU A 106 9.02 0.09 -9.20
CA LEU A 106 7.93 -0.82 -8.85
C LEU A 106 6.73 -0.59 -9.77
N ALA A 107 6.33 0.66 -10.00
CA ALA A 107 5.23 0.99 -10.91
C ALA A 107 5.49 0.45 -12.32
N ALA A 108 6.71 0.63 -12.84
CA ALA A 108 7.10 0.13 -14.16
C ALA A 108 7.04 -1.40 -14.24
N GLU A 109 7.50 -2.12 -13.21
CA GLU A 109 7.41 -3.59 -13.14
C GLU A 109 5.97 -4.08 -13.06
N LEU A 110 5.12 -3.41 -12.29
CA LEU A 110 3.69 -3.71 -12.22
C LEU A 110 3.02 -3.51 -13.58
N GLU A 111 3.23 -2.36 -14.23
CA GLU A 111 2.65 -2.07 -15.54
C GLU A 111 3.09 -3.07 -16.61
N ARG A 112 4.38 -3.41 -16.63
CA ARG A 112 4.94 -4.40 -17.55
C ARG A 112 4.33 -5.79 -17.33
N THR A 113 4.21 -6.22 -16.07
CA THR A 113 3.76 -7.58 -15.73
C THR A 113 2.24 -7.73 -15.84
N LEU A 114 1.50 -6.70 -15.45
CA LEU A 114 0.04 -6.70 -15.49
C LEU A 114 -0.53 -6.28 -16.85
N GLY A 115 0.31 -5.77 -17.76
CA GLY A 115 -0.10 -5.33 -19.10
C GLY A 115 -1.05 -4.12 -19.08
N ARG A 116 -1.00 -3.30 -18.03
CA ARG A 116 -1.87 -2.13 -17.86
C ARG A 116 -1.22 -1.05 -16.99
N LYS A 117 -1.73 0.17 -17.07
CA LYS A 117 -1.34 1.24 -16.16
C LYS A 117 -1.79 0.97 -14.74
N VAL A 118 -0.93 1.29 -13.77
CA VAL A 118 -1.31 1.26 -12.36
C VAL A 118 -2.08 2.54 -11.99
N PRO A 119 -2.92 2.51 -10.95
CA PRO A 119 -3.58 3.70 -10.44
C PRO A 119 -2.56 4.80 -10.08
N GLU A 120 -2.89 6.05 -10.40
CA GLU A 120 -2.05 7.21 -10.08
C GLU A 120 -2.04 7.52 -8.58
N ARG A 121 -3.10 7.17 -7.89
CA ARG A 121 -3.20 7.35 -6.43
C ARG A 121 -2.52 6.18 -5.74
N VAL A 122 -1.55 6.50 -4.89
CA VAL A 122 -0.72 5.51 -4.23
C VAL A 122 -0.74 5.68 -2.72
N MET A 123 -1.16 4.64 -2.02
CA MET A 123 -1.03 4.48 -0.57
C MET A 123 0.06 3.44 -0.29
N ALA A 124 1.10 3.83 0.41
CA ALA A 124 2.17 2.91 0.82
C ALA A 124 2.08 2.63 2.32
N MET A 125 1.97 1.36 2.69
CA MET A 125 1.85 0.88 4.06
C MET A 125 3.11 0.09 4.44
N GLY A 126 3.68 0.35 5.59
CA GLY A 126 4.84 -0.40 6.10
C GLY A 126 4.65 -0.83 7.54
N HIS A 127 4.88 -2.11 7.82
CA HIS A 127 4.93 -2.63 9.17
C HIS A 127 6.38 -2.63 9.68
N SER A 128 6.59 -2.21 10.93
CA SER A 128 7.88 -2.38 11.62
C SER A 128 9.07 -1.94 10.76
N GLY A 129 9.99 -2.85 10.43
CA GLY A 129 11.15 -2.63 9.57
C GLY A 129 10.84 -2.15 8.16
N GLY A 130 9.62 -2.35 7.66
CA GLY A 130 9.14 -1.84 6.38
C GLY A 130 9.17 -0.31 6.28
N ASN A 131 9.24 0.39 7.42
CA ASN A 131 9.44 1.84 7.44
C ASN A 131 10.69 2.29 6.65
N ARG A 132 11.71 1.45 6.53
CA ARG A 132 12.94 1.81 5.82
C ARG A 132 12.68 1.99 4.33
N THR A 133 11.86 1.16 3.73
CA THR A 133 11.40 1.34 2.34
C THR A 133 10.56 2.61 2.20
N LEU A 134 9.59 2.82 3.10
CA LEU A 134 8.76 4.03 3.05
C LEU A 134 9.57 5.32 3.23
N ARG A 135 10.64 5.31 4.04
CA ARG A 135 11.54 6.45 4.21
C ARG A 135 12.22 6.86 2.89
N GLU A 136 12.61 5.91 2.07
CA GLU A 136 13.15 6.20 0.74
C GLU A 136 12.07 6.84 -0.17
N TRP A 137 10.83 6.38 -0.06
CA TRP A 137 9.72 6.85 -0.88
C TRP A 137 9.15 8.21 -0.44
N THR A 138 9.56 8.76 0.69
CA THR A 138 9.19 10.13 1.07
C THR A 138 9.61 11.20 0.06
N LYS A 139 10.51 10.86 -0.85
CA LYS A 139 10.99 11.73 -1.93
C LYS A 139 10.17 11.60 -3.23
N GLU A 140 9.26 10.63 -3.29
CA GLU A 140 8.46 10.30 -4.48
C GLU A 140 7.12 11.04 -4.45
N ARG A 141 6.89 11.95 -5.40
CA ARG A 141 5.65 12.75 -5.44
C ARG A 141 4.39 11.96 -5.78
N LEU A 142 4.55 10.79 -6.39
CA LEU A 142 3.43 9.91 -6.74
C LEU A 142 2.86 9.17 -5.52
N VAL A 143 3.66 8.99 -4.46
CA VAL A 143 3.18 8.43 -3.19
C VAL A 143 2.59 9.57 -2.38
N THR A 144 1.27 9.57 -2.22
CA THR A 144 0.57 10.65 -1.49
C THR A 144 0.16 10.24 -0.09
N ASP A 145 0.09 8.95 0.20
CA ASP A 145 -0.35 8.44 1.48
C ASP A 145 0.67 7.44 2.04
N LEU A 146 1.20 7.76 3.21
CA LEU A 146 2.13 6.91 3.95
C LEU A 146 1.46 6.40 5.22
N VAL A 147 1.43 5.08 5.40
CA VAL A 147 0.85 4.41 6.56
C VAL A 147 1.94 3.66 7.31
N LEU A 148 2.16 4.01 8.56
CA LEU A 148 3.16 3.41 9.43
C LEU A 148 2.45 2.54 10.48
N LEU A 149 2.45 1.23 10.24
CA LEU A 149 1.84 0.22 11.11
C LEU A 149 2.87 -0.22 12.16
N ASP A 150 2.81 0.40 13.33
CA ASP A 150 3.80 0.33 14.41
C ASP A 150 5.25 0.43 13.91
N ALA A 151 5.47 1.39 13.01
CA ALA A 151 6.67 1.51 12.18
C ALA A 151 7.38 2.88 12.31
N PHE A 152 7.04 3.70 13.31
CA PHE A 152 7.61 5.03 13.50
C PHE A 152 8.95 4.98 14.27
N TYR A 153 9.96 4.39 13.64
CA TYR A 153 11.31 4.24 14.22
C TYR A 153 12.32 5.26 13.64
N GLY A 154 13.44 5.44 14.34
CA GLY A 154 14.57 6.24 13.87
C GLY A 154 14.27 7.75 13.84
N ASP A 155 14.97 8.47 12.97
CA ASP A 155 14.84 9.92 12.79
C ASP A 155 13.52 10.26 12.07
N PRO A 156 12.71 11.24 12.54
CA PRO A 156 11.46 11.63 11.90
C PRO A 156 11.62 12.59 10.72
N SER A 157 12.82 13.10 10.44
CA SER A 157 13.03 14.14 9.42
C SER A 157 12.53 13.77 8.01
N PRO A 158 12.60 12.50 7.52
CA PRO A 158 12.03 12.15 6.23
C PRO A 158 10.51 12.35 6.14
N TRP A 159 9.78 12.06 7.21
CA TRP A 159 8.33 12.26 7.28
C TRP A 159 7.96 13.75 7.29
N THR A 160 8.77 14.56 7.98
CA THR A 160 8.63 16.03 7.98
C THR A 160 8.89 16.61 6.59
N ALA A 161 9.95 16.15 5.93
CA ALA A 161 10.29 16.54 4.56
C ALA A 161 9.19 16.15 3.56
N PHE A 162 8.62 14.94 3.70
CA PHE A 162 7.49 14.49 2.88
C PHE A 162 6.29 15.44 3.00
N LEU A 163 5.87 15.76 4.22
CA LEU A 163 4.76 16.69 4.45
C LEU A 163 5.05 18.10 3.88
N SER A 164 6.31 18.49 3.78
CA SER A 164 6.70 19.80 3.22
C SER A 164 6.75 19.79 1.68
N SER A 165 7.20 18.68 1.07
CA SER A 165 7.45 18.56 -0.36
C SER A 165 6.27 18.02 -1.17
N VAL A 166 5.33 17.31 -0.53
CA VAL A 166 4.12 16.75 -1.15
C VAL A 166 2.89 17.45 -0.56
N PRO A 167 2.32 18.47 -1.22
CA PRO A 167 1.21 19.27 -0.66
C PRO A 167 -0.03 18.44 -0.30
N ALA A 168 -0.36 17.42 -1.10
CA ALA A 168 -1.44 16.48 -0.82
C ALA A 168 -1.02 15.32 0.10
N GLY A 169 0.27 15.28 0.51
CA GLY A 169 0.84 14.17 1.28
C GLY A 169 0.22 14.05 2.67
N ARG A 170 -0.08 12.81 3.07
CA ARG A 170 -0.64 12.46 4.38
C ARG A 170 0.17 11.35 5.03
N VAL A 171 0.20 11.35 6.35
CA VAL A 171 0.85 10.31 7.15
C VAL A 171 -0.14 9.77 8.17
N GLN A 172 -0.38 8.47 8.13
CA GLN A 172 -1.20 7.78 9.12
C GLN A 172 -0.30 6.89 9.98
N LEU A 173 -0.45 7.01 11.27
CA LEU A 173 0.39 6.35 12.27
C LEU A 173 -0.51 5.48 13.14
N VAL A 174 -0.36 4.17 13.04
CA VAL A 174 -0.96 3.24 14.00
C VAL A 174 0.15 2.74 14.89
N GLY A 175 0.08 3.02 16.18
CA GLY A 175 1.16 2.70 17.10
C GLY A 175 0.71 1.86 18.28
N ALA A 176 1.43 0.77 18.53
CA ALA A 176 1.50 0.07 19.80
C ALA A 176 2.78 0.51 20.54
N LEU A 177 3.94 0.07 20.10
CA LEU A 177 5.24 0.44 20.67
C LEU A 177 5.69 1.85 20.28
N THR A 178 5.36 2.30 19.07
CA THR A 178 5.85 3.57 18.50
C THR A 178 4.96 4.77 18.79
N PHE A 179 3.81 4.58 19.45
CA PHE A 179 2.81 5.62 19.67
C PHE A 179 3.36 6.90 20.31
N LYS A 180 4.06 6.79 21.44
CA LYS A 180 4.57 7.96 22.18
C LYS A 180 5.55 8.79 21.35
N LYS A 181 6.41 8.12 20.58
CA LYS A 181 7.37 8.79 19.70
C LYS A 181 6.66 9.52 18.56
N ALA A 182 5.69 8.88 17.95
CA ALA A 182 4.86 9.46 16.88
C ALA A 182 4.09 10.66 17.38
N GLU A 183 3.52 10.58 18.59
CA GLU A 183 2.80 11.69 19.25
C GLU A 183 3.71 12.90 19.48
N ALA A 184 4.90 12.69 20.03
CA ALA A 184 5.87 13.76 20.25
C ALA A 184 6.26 14.47 18.96
N TRP A 185 6.51 13.70 17.90
CA TRP A 185 6.79 14.24 16.57
C TRP A 185 5.61 15.04 16.03
N ARG A 186 4.39 14.49 16.04
CA ARG A 186 3.20 15.19 15.54
C ARG A 186 2.98 16.52 16.25
N ARG A 187 3.20 16.58 17.56
CA ARG A 187 3.10 17.83 18.35
C ARG A 187 4.17 18.87 17.99
N SER A 188 5.32 18.44 17.46
CA SER A 188 6.40 19.35 17.04
C SER A 188 6.19 19.94 15.65
N LEU A 189 5.21 19.45 14.89
CA LEU A 189 4.94 19.92 13.53
C LEU A 189 4.20 21.27 13.51
N PRO A 190 4.42 22.10 12.48
CA PRO A 190 3.56 23.24 12.19
C PRO A 190 2.09 22.77 12.05
N ALA A 191 1.14 23.60 12.46
CA ALA A 191 -0.30 23.26 12.47
C ALA A 191 -0.82 22.78 11.10
N SER A 192 -0.32 23.35 9.99
CA SER A 192 -0.67 22.93 8.63
C SER A 192 -0.22 21.50 8.30
N SER A 193 0.96 21.10 8.77
CA SER A 193 1.48 19.74 8.61
C SER A 193 0.81 18.77 9.58
N ALA A 194 0.60 19.17 10.85
CA ALA A 194 -0.02 18.34 11.87
C ALA A 194 -1.45 17.89 11.50
N ARG A 195 -2.20 18.72 10.75
CA ARG A 195 -3.54 18.36 10.24
C ARG A 195 -3.53 17.24 9.19
N ARG A 196 -2.39 16.99 8.55
CA ARG A 196 -2.19 15.93 7.58
C ARG A 196 -1.59 14.66 8.19
N VAL A 197 -1.47 14.63 9.51
CA VAL A 197 -1.00 13.47 10.26
C VAL A 197 -2.13 12.96 11.13
N GLU A 198 -2.61 11.78 10.81
CA GLU A 198 -3.52 11.02 11.66
C GLU A 198 -2.71 10.10 12.57
N GLN A 199 -3.09 10.04 13.85
CA GLN A 199 -2.43 9.17 14.82
C GLN A 199 -3.46 8.37 15.60
N LEU A 200 -3.30 7.06 15.58
CA LEU A 200 -4.19 6.08 16.15
C LEU A 200 -3.44 5.19 17.15
N THR A 201 -4.04 4.93 18.28
CA THR A 201 -3.50 4.00 19.29
C THR A 201 -4.00 2.60 18.99
N ALA A 202 -3.08 1.65 18.83
CA ALA A 202 -3.42 0.24 18.78
C ALA A 202 -3.45 -0.35 20.20
N ASN A 203 -4.59 -0.90 20.60
CA ASN A 203 -4.74 -1.62 21.88
C ASN A 203 -4.39 -3.11 21.68
N THR A 204 -3.24 -3.37 21.07
CA THR A 204 -2.74 -4.69 20.73
C THR A 204 -1.22 -4.69 20.80
N ASP A 205 -0.59 -5.83 20.62
CA ASP A 205 0.87 -5.90 20.50
C ASP A 205 1.36 -5.50 19.10
N HIS A 206 2.67 -5.57 18.91
CA HIS A 206 3.33 -5.21 17.66
C HIS A 206 2.82 -5.98 16.44
N MET A 207 2.57 -7.28 16.59
CA MET A 207 2.06 -8.11 15.51
C MET A 207 0.55 -7.95 15.31
N GLY A 208 -0.20 -7.76 16.40
CA GLY A 208 -1.64 -7.53 16.34
C GLY A 208 -2.02 -6.32 15.49
N VAL A 209 -1.14 -5.32 15.36
CA VAL A 209 -1.38 -4.17 14.47
C VAL A 209 -1.63 -4.60 13.02
N ILE A 210 -1.08 -5.72 12.59
CA ILE A 210 -1.24 -6.24 11.22
C ILE A 210 -2.07 -7.52 11.12
N THR A 211 -2.32 -8.22 12.23
CA THR A 211 -3.04 -9.50 12.22
C THR A 211 -4.46 -9.42 12.78
N ASP A 212 -4.81 -8.40 13.56
CA ASP A 212 -6.13 -8.26 14.17
C ASP A 212 -7.24 -7.87 13.17
N ALA A 213 -6.90 -7.66 11.90
CA ALA A 213 -7.82 -7.31 10.82
C ALA A 213 -8.66 -6.04 11.07
N VAL A 214 -8.16 -5.12 11.89
CA VAL A 214 -8.84 -3.85 12.23
C VAL A 214 -8.28 -2.69 11.40
N TRP A 215 -6.97 -2.55 11.40
CA TRP A 215 -6.33 -1.31 10.93
C TRP A 215 -6.25 -1.21 9.41
N ILE A 216 -5.76 -2.24 8.74
CA ILE A 216 -5.58 -2.21 7.27
C ILE A 216 -6.92 -1.97 6.56
N PRO A 217 -8.02 -2.72 6.85
CA PRO A 217 -9.30 -2.46 6.22
C PRO A 217 -9.83 -1.05 6.48
N ARG A 218 -9.71 -0.58 7.72
CA ARG A 218 -10.15 0.76 8.12
C ARG A 218 -9.43 1.86 7.37
N LEU A 219 -8.09 1.88 7.41
CA LEU A 219 -7.27 2.92 6.82
C LEU A 219 -7.43 3.00 5.30
N VAL A 220 -7.50 1.85 4.63
CA VAL A 220 -7.74 1.78 3.18
C VAL A 220 -9.12 2.34 2.84
N LYS A 221 -10.16 1.97 3.61
CA LYS A 221 -11.54 2.43 3.39
C LYS A 221 -11.68 3.95 3.63
N GLU A 222 -11.16 4.46 4.74
CA GLU A 222 -11.21 5.89 5.08
C GLU A 222 -10.59 6.72 3.97
N ARG A 223 -9.45 6.29 3.45
CA ARG A 223 -8.76 7.00 2.37
C ARG A 223 -9.50 6.99 1.04
N ALA A 224 -10.15 5.89 0.69
CA ALA A 224 -10.95 5.81 -0.53
C ALA A 224 -12.17 6.73 -0.47
N THR A 225 -12.81 6.84 0.70
CA THR A 225 -14.05 7.61 0.90
C THR A 225 -13.82 9.13 0.85
N GLU A 226 -12.70 9.62 1.40
CA GLU A 226 -12.37 11.05 1.42
C GLU A 226 -12.26 11.68 0.03
N VAL A 227 -11.90 10.90 -0.97
CA VAL A 227 -11.67 11.39 -2.33
C VAL A 227 -12.97 11.45 -3.14
N SER A 228 -13.89 10.53 -2.91
CA SER A 228 -15.21 10.60 -3.54
C SER A 228 -15.98 11.87 -3.16
N SER A 229 -15.62 12.50 -2.03
CA SER A 229 -16.22 13.74 -1.55
C SER A 229 -15.59 15.02 -2.12
N THR A 230 -14.36 14.96 -2.66
CA THR A 230 -13.65 16.13 -3.21
C THR A 230 -13.84 16.31 -4.71
N ASP A 231 -14.19 15.25 -5.44
CA ASP A 231 -14.44 15.32 -6.89
C ASP A 231 -15.88 15.78 -7.24
N GLY A 232 -16.71 16.06 -6.24
CA GLY A 232 -18.11 16.52 -6.38
C GLY A 232 -18.34 18.01 -6.14
N THR A 233 -17.29 18.81 -6.01
CA THR A 233 -17.35 20.27 -5.88
C THR A 233 -16.55 20.96 -6.95
#